data_ca8ed8e4af08cc1739cc0f0b69083bf9
#
_entry.id   ca8ed8e4af08cc1739cc0f0b69083bf9
#
_cell.length_a   1.000
_cell.length_b   1.000
_cell.length_c   1.000
_cell.angle_alpha   90.00
_cell.angle_beta   90.00
_cell.angle_gamma   90.00
#
_symmetry.space_group_name_H-M   'P 1'
#
loop_
_entity.id
_entity.type
_entity.pdbx_description
1 polymer ?
#
loop_
_entity_poly.entity_id
_entity_poly.type
_entity_poly.pdbx_seq_one_letter_code
_entity_poly.pdbx_strand_id
1 'polypeptide(L)'
;MKLFTKLALVSAVAVSSNAMAMQAMDDAALSATTGQDGISIGIGISKVDIAKVHVFDGDGLAAAGAAGAPGFGGTATTGAITLNNVVLSAPHTSAGALDTTRMLASGNLADLTIDTDGGAGEPFLNVAAAVSGLDIELGKIEVNDAAGTAGAYTVGTASAEILSGLSL
;
A
#
# COMPACT_ATOMS: atom_id res chain seq x y z
N MET A 1 34.22 5.15 67.19
CA MET A 1 34.41 5.57 65.77
C MET A 1 34.74 4.42 64.77
N LYS A 2 35.42 3.32 65.20
CA LYS A 2 35.78 2.22 64.30
C LYS A 2 34.59 1.38 63.75
N LEU A 3 33.43 1.38 64.44
CA LEU A 3 32.26 0.60 64.04
C LEU A 3 31.49 1.25 62.87
N PHE A 4 31.37 2.59 62.92
CA PHE A 4 30.66 3.38 61.87
C PHE A 4 31.43 3.35 60.55
N THR A 5 32.75 3.36 60.59
CA THR A 5 33.60 3.27 59.38
C THR A 5 33.45 1.92 58.68
N LYS A 6 33.33 0.82 59.45
CA LYS A 6 33.11 -0.51 58.91
C LYS A 6 31.72 -0.69 58.31
N LEU A 7 30.68 -0.06 58.97
CA LEU A 7 29.33 -0.13 58.45
C LEU A 7 29.17 0.68 57.14
N ALA A 8 29.81 1.86 57.07
CA ALA A 8 29.82 2.68 55.85
C ALA A 8 30.54 1.97 54.67
N LEU A 9 31.60 1.24 54.95
CA LEU A 9 32.32 0.50 53.90
C LEU A 9 31.53 -0.69 53.36
N VAL A 10 30.79 -1.40 54.22
CA VAL A 10 29.93 -2.53 53.84
C VAL A 10 28.74 -2.03 52.98
N SER A 11 28.15 -0.89 53.32
CA SER A 11 27.04 -0.30 52.57
C SER A 11 27.52 0.20 51.19
N ALA A 12 28.72 0.75 51.07
CA ALA A 12 29.29 1.19 49.79
C ALA A 12 29.56 0.04 48.83
N VAL A 13 30.01 -1.12 49.33
CA VAL A 13 30.22 -2.31 48.48
C VAL A 13 28.89 -2.95 48.07
N ALA A 14 27.88 -2.93 48.92
CA ALA A 14 26.55 -3.46 48.57
C ALA A 14 25.84 -2.62 47.50
N VAL A 15 26.09 -1.32 47.42
CA VAL A 15 25.52 -0.44 46.39
C VAL A 15 26.28 -0.57 45.04
N SER A 16 27.60 -0.88 45.09
CA SER A 16 28.38 -1.06 43.85
C SER A 16 28.09 -2.36 43.11
N SER A 17 27.51 -3.36 43.77
CA SER A 17 27.11 -4.60 43.10
C SER A 17 25.89 -4.46 42.18
N ASN A 18 25.13 -3.36 42.32
CA ASN A 18 24.02 -3.06 41.42
C ASN A 18 24.44 -2.27 40.15
N ALA A 19 25.74 -1.95 40.01
CA ALA A 19 26.28 -1.30 38.82
C ALA A 19 26.53 -2.27 37.63
N MET A 20 26.10 -3.53 37.70
CA MET A 20 26.08 -4.46 36.58
C MET A 20 24.82 -4.29 35.72
N ALA A 21 24.27 -3.09 35.64
CA ALA A 21 23.09 -2.81 34.82
C ALA A 21 23.36 -2.70 33.30
N MET A 22 24.62 -2.90 32.90
CA MET A 22 24.97 -3.00 31.47
C MET A 22 25.73 -4.33 31.27
N GLN A 23 25.00 -5.43 31.31
CA GLN A 23 25.54 -6.66 30.78
C GLN A 23 25.70 -6.47 29.26
N ALA A 24 26.92 -6.57 28.79
CA ALA A 24 27.17 -6.59 27.35
C ALA A 24 26.36 -7.78 26.77
N MET A 25 25.45 -7.49 25.85
CA MET A 25 24.78 -8.55 25.09
C MET A 25 25.87 -9.31 24.34
N ASP A 26 25.93 -10.63 24.55
CA ASP A 26 26.80 -11.47 23.75
C ASP A 26 26.31 -11.56 22.31
N ASP A 27 27.14 -12.01 21.38
CA ASP A 27 26.78 -12.14 19.97
C ASP A 27 25.57 -13.05 19.74
N ALA A 28 25.34 -14.02 20.63
CA ALA A 28 24.17 -14.90 20.54
C ALA A 28 22.88 -14.18 20.95
N ALA A 29 22.92 -13.34 22.01
CA ALA A 29 21.77 -12.51 22.41
C ALA A 29 21.51 -11.41 21.37
N LEU A 30 22.56 -10.84 20.78
CA LEU A 30 22.44 -9.85 19.72
C LEU A 30 21.88 -10.49 18.43
N SER A 31 22.33 -11.69 18.09
CA SER A 31 21.83 -12.47 16.94
C SER A 31 20.36 -12.87 17.09
N ALA A 32 19.89 -13.15 18.31
CA ALA A 32 18.49 -13.44 18.58
C ALA A 32 17.60 -12.19 18.51
N THR A 33 18.20 -11.00 18.69
CA THR A 33 17.46 -9.71 18.69
C THR A 33 17.57 -8.98 17.36
N THR A 34 18.62 -9.21 16.59
CA THR A 34 18.88 -8.52 15.32
C THR A 34 18.98 -9.52 14.18
N GLY A 35 17.93 -9.65 13.38
CA GLY A 35 18.13 -10.10 12.01
C GLY A 35 17.74 -11.52 11.66
N GLN A 36 16.93 -12.21 12.46
CA GLN A 36 16.34 -13.49 12.01
C GLN A 36 15.01 -13.32 11.28
N ASP A 37 14.38 -12.16 11.38
CA ASP A 37 12.98 -11.98 10.97
C ASP A 37 12.81 -11.14 9.68
N GLY A 38 13.91 -10.80 8.98
CA GLY A 38 13.83 -10.00 7.76
C GLY A 38 13.27 -8.59 8.00
N ILE A 39 12.61 -8.04 6.99
CA ILE A 39 11.95 -6.72 7.04
C ILE A 39 10.45 -6.92 6.86
N SER A 40 9.66 -6.47 7.83
CA SER A 40 8.21 -6.43 7.73
C SER A 40 7.74 -4.98 7.61
N ILE A 41 7.00 -4.68 6.57
CA ILE A 41 6.47 -3.34 6.28
C ILE A 41 4.95 -3.43 6.28
N GLY A 42 4.31 -2.77 7.24
CA GLY A 42 2.86 -2.61 7.28
C GLY A 42 2.43 -1.30 6.62
N ILE A 43 1.47 -1.36 5.71
CA ILE A 43 0.90 -0.21 5.02
C ILE A 43 -0.47 0.08 5.59
N GLY A 44 -0.56 1.12 6.41
CA GLY A 44 -1.78 1.54 7.11
C GLY A 44 -2.50 2.70 6.42
N ILE A 45 -2.75 2.61 5.11
CA ILE A 45 -3.51 3.63 4.39
C ILE A 45 -5.00 3.37 4.60
N SER A 46 -5.73 4.31 5.17
CA SER A 46 -7.18 4.17 5.41
C SER A 46 -8.01 4.42 4.15
N LYS A 47 -7.53 5.30 3.26
CA LYS A 47 -8.27 5.73 2.08
C LYS A 47 -7.34 6.35 1.03
N VAL A 48 -7.61 6.08 -0.23
CA VAL A 48 -7.02 6.77 -1.38
C VAL A 48 -8.16 7.39 -2.19
N ASP A 49 -8.16 8.70 -2.34
CA ASP A 49 -9.09 9.45 -3.16
C ASP A 49 -8.40 9.93 -4.42
N ILE A 50 -8.91 9.53 -5.57
CA ILE A 50 -8.45 10.00 -6.87
C ILE A 50 -9.60 10.75 -7.53
N ALA A 51 -9.44 12.06 -7.64
CA ALA A 51 -10.52 12.93 -8.15
C ALA A 51 -10.94 12.54 -9.58
N LYS A 52 -9.97 12.23 -10.44
CA LYS A 52 -10.21 11.80 -11.81
C LYS A 52 -9.09 10.91 -12.33
N VAL A 53 -9.50 9.89 -13.08
CA VAL A 53 -8.61 9.07 -13.91
C VAL A 53 -9.07 9.20 -15.35
N HIS A 54 -8.16 9.54 -16.25
CA HIS A 54 -8.43 9.62 -17.68
C HIS A 54 -7.67 8.52 -18.42
N VAL A 55 -8.39 7.78 -19.25
CA VAL A 55 -7.82 6.79 -20.18
C VAL A 55 -8.05 7.32 -21.58
N PHE A 56 -6.99 7.67 -22.29
CA PHE A 56 -7.06 8.25 -23.63
C PHE A 56 -6.97 7.18 -24.69
N ASP A 57 -7.82 7.30 -25.69
CA ASP A 57 -7.77 6.60 -26.96
C ASP A 57 -7.31 7.59 -28.03
N GLY A 58 -6.07 7.48 -28.43
CA GLY A 58 -5.42 8.50 -29.27
C GLY A 58 -5.77 8.46 -30.75
N ASP A 59 -6.25 7.33 -31.26
CA ASP A 59 -6.65 7.13 -32.65
C ASP A 59 -8.16 7.03 -32.83
N GLY A 60 -8.89 6.86 -31.72
CA GLY A 60 -10.34 6.75 -31.72
C GLY A 60 -10.85 5.52 -32.47
N LEU A 61 -12.17 5.42 -32.61
CA LEU A 61 -12.79 4.33 -33.36
C LEU A 61 -12.75 4.64 -34.87
N ALA A 62 -12.17 3.75 -35.65
CA ALA A 62 -12.09 3.90 -37.09
C ALA A 62 -13.46 4.02 -37.77
N ALA A 63 -13.51 4.74 -38.89
CA ALA A 63 -14.73 4.92 -39.67
C ALA A 63 -15.34 3.59 -40.13
N ALA A 64 -16.65 3.52 -40.23
CA ALA A 64 -17.35 2.33 -40.71
C ALA A 64 -16.87 1.94 -42.12
N GLY A 65 -16.58 0.66 -42.30
CA GLY A 65 -16.07 0.11 -43.58
C GLY A 65 -14.55 0.19 -43.75
N ALA A 66 -13.79 0.75 -42.79
CA ALA A 66 -12.34 0.60 -42.77
C ALA A 66 -11.94 -0.85 -42.46
N ALA A 67 -10.84 -1.32 -43.07
CA ALA A 67 -10.35 -2.67 -42.80
C ALA A 67 -10.05 -2.89 -41.31
N GLY A 68 -10.70 -3.88 -40.71
CA GLY A 68 -10.57 -4.18 -39.28
C GLY A 68 -11.45 -3.34 -38.35
N ALA A 69 -12.28 -2.43 -38.87
CA ALA A 69 -13.21 -1.65 -38.09
C ALA A 69 -14.38 -2.52 -37.58
N PRO A 70 -14.77 -2.42 -36.30
CA PRO A 70 -16.01 -3.01 -35.83
C PRO A 70 -17.20 -2.33 -36.49
N GLY A 71 -18.37 -3.03 -36.48
CA GLY A 71 -19.54 -2.68 -37.29
C GLY A 71 -20.19 -1.30 -36.99
N PHE A 72 -19.80 -0.59 -35.93
CA PHE A 72 -20.42 0.68 -35.57
C PHE A 72 -19.74 1.92 -36.19
N GLY A 73 -18.52 1.81 -36.67
CA GLY A 73 -17.80 2.92 -37.27
C GLY A 73 -17.75 4.20 -36.44
N GLY A 74 -16.58 4.76 -36.30
CA GLY A 74 -16.36 6.01 -35.58
C GLY A 74 -15.98 7.17 -36.50
N THR A 75 -15.38 8.19 -35.94
CA THR A 75 -14.87 9.38 -36.62
C THR A 75 -13.35 9.41 -36.69
N ALA A 76 -12.67 8.41 -36.10
CA ALA A 76 -11.22 8.35 -35.93
C ALA A 76 -10.67 9.60 -35.22
N THR A 77 -11.41 10.12 -34.26
CA THR A 77 -10.99 11.25 -33.42
C THR A 77 -10.67 10.78 -32.02
N THR A 78 -9.67 11.43 -31.41
CA THR A 78 -9.22 11.15 -30.05
C THR A 78 -10.37 11.25 -29.07
N GLY A 79 -10.49 10.26 -28.19
CA GLY A 79 -11.45 10.21 -27.11
C GLY A 79 -10.82 9.90 -25.77
N ALA A 80 -11.58 10.00 -24.70
CA ALA A 80 -11.16 9.60 -23.38
C ALA A 80 -12.30 8.96 -22.59
N ILE A 81 -11.99 7.98 -21.77
CA ILE A 81 -12.85 7.53 -20.68
C ILE A 81 -12.39 8.22 -19.42
N THR A 82 -13.33 8.88 -18.75
CA THR A 82 -13.08 9.53 -17.46
C THR A 82 -13.79 8.78 -16.34
N LEU A 83 -13.04 8.35 -15.35
CA LEU A 83 -13.57 7.85 -14.08
C LEU A 83 -13.47 8.99 -13.07
N ASN A 84 -14.58 9.41 -12.53
CA ASN A 84 -14.64 10.47 -11.51
C ASN A 84 -14.72 9.84 -10.13
N ASN A 85 -14.10 10.47 -9.14
CA ASN A 85 -14.17 10.08 -7.73
C ASN A 85 -13.91 8.59 -7.51
N VAL A 86 -12.73 8.14 -7.91
CA VAL A 86 -12.26 6.78 -7.62
C VAL A 86 -11.78 6.75 -6.17
N VAL A 87 -12.49 6.01 -5.32
CA VAL A 87 -12.17 5.86 -3.91
C VAL A 87 -11.79 4.41 -3.65
N LEU A 88 -10.60 4.21 -3.11
CA LEU A 88 -10.16 2.94 -2.57
C LEU A 88 -10.07 3.08 -1.06
N SER A 89 -10.78 2.25 -0.32
CA SER A 89 -10.80 2.31 1.14
C SER A 89 -10.65 0.93 1.77
N ALA A 90 -10.37 0.92 3.07
CA ALA A 90 -10.48 -0.29 3.87
C ALA A 90 -11.91 -0.85 3.74
N PRO A 91 -12.09 -2.17 3.89
CA PRO A 91 -13.39 -2.80 3.71
C PRO A 91 -14.39 -2.34 4.77
N HIS A 92 -15.63 -2.06 4.35
CA HIS A 92 -16.72 -1.69 5.24
C HIS A 92 -17.87 -2.67 5.11
N THR A 93 -18.65 -2.78 6.17
CA THR A 93 -19.93 -3.49 6.17
C THR A 93 -20.99 -2.68 5.42
N SER A 94 -22.10 -3.28 5.05
CA SER A 94 -23.24 -2.58 4.45
C SER A 94 -23.81 -1.46 5.33
N ALA A 95 -23.53 -1.47 6.63
CA ALA A 95 -23.88 -0.40 7.57
C ALA A 95 -22.83 0.73 7.66
N GLY A 96 -21.77 0.68 6.86
CA GLY A 96 -20.71 1.68 6.81
C GLY A 96 -19.67 1.58 7.94
N ALA A 97 -19.70 0.53 8.76
CA ALA A 97 -18.66 0.27 9.77
C ALA A 97 -17.50 -0.49 9.14
N LEU A 98 -16.31 -0.31 9.68
CA LEU A 98 -15.13 -1.05 9.25
C LEU A 98 -15.36 -2.57 9.37
N ASP A 99 -15.15 -3.31 8.30
CA ASP A 99 -15.29 -4.77 8.28
C ASP A 99 -13.94 -5.43 8.59
N THR A 100 -13.66 -5.62 9.87
CA THR A 100 -12.43 -6.24 10.34
C THR A 100 -12.28 -7.71 9.92
N THR A 101 -13.36 -8.37 9.48
CA THR A 101 -13.28 -9.76 9.02
C THR A 101 -12.64 -9.88 7.64
N ARG A 102 -12.66 -8.81 6.86
CA ARG A 102 -12.02 -8.70 5.55
C ARG A 102 -10.63 -8.07 5.59
N MET A 103 -10.20 -7.61 6.77
CA MET A 103 -8.87 -7.03 6.98
C MET A 103 -7.84 -8.10 7.29
N LEU A 104 -6.57 -7.76 7.10
CA LEU A 104 -5.46 -8.56 7.61
C LEU A 104 -5.48 -8.60 9.15
N ALA A 105 -4.97 -9.68 9.73
CA ALA A 105 -4.86 -9.81 11.19
C ALA A 105 -4.00 -8.72 11.84
N SER A 106 -3.07 -8.13 11.10
CA SER A 106 -2.26 -6.97 11.50
C SER A 106 -3.06 -5.67 11.62
N GLY A 107 -4.26 -5.61 11.04
CA GLY A 107 -5.05 -4.39 10.89
C GLY A 107 -4.55 -3.45 9.78
N ASN A 108 -3.52 -3.82 9.05
CA ASN A 108 -3.00 -3.06 7.92
C ASN A 108 -3.81 -3.32 6.64
N LEU A 109 -3.72 -2.40 5.70
CA LEU A 109 -4.28 -2.57 4.36
C LEU A 109 -3.42 -3.52 3.52
N ALA A 110 -2.12 -3.48 3.72
CA ALA A 110 -1.19 -4.44 3.13
C ALA A 110 0.00 -4.67 4.05
N ASP A 111 0.50 -5.90 4.05
CA ASP A 111 1.73 -6.30 4.72
C ASP A 111 2.70 -6.83 3.66
N LEU A 112 3.92 -6.33 3.69
CA LEU A 112 5.04 -6.79 2.88
C LEU A 112 6.11 -7.36 3.79
N THR A 113 6.48 -8.61 3.57
CA THR A 113 7.58 -9.27 4.27
C THR A 113 8.69 -9.57 3.27
N ILE A 114 9.89 -9.15 3.62
CA ILE A 114 11.10 -9.37 2.82
C ILE A 114 12.08 -10.14 3.70
N ASP A 115 12.42 -11.33 3.27
CA ASP A 115 13.28 -12.26 3.98
C ASP A 115 14.42 -12.76 3.11
N THR A 116 15.55 -13.10 3.72
CA THR A 116 16.70 -13.66 3.01
C THR A 116 17.11 -14.95 3.65
N ASP A 117 17.44 -15.95 2.84
CA ASP A 117 17.97 -17.21 3.30
C ASP A 117 19.29 -17.50 2.60
N GLY A 118 20.29 -17.93 3.36
CA GLY A 118 21.60 -18.32 2.84
C GLY A 118 21.59 -19.63 2.08
N GLY A 119 20.49 -20.41 2.14
CA GLY A 119 20.20 -21.59 1.32
C GLY A 119 21.29 -22.66 1.29
N ALA A 120 22.10 -22.79 2.36
CA ALA A 120 23.22 -23.70 2.42
C ALA A 120 24.22 -23.58 1.24
N GLY A 121 24.36 -22.37 0.67
CA GLY A 121 25.23 -22.04 -0.47
C GLY A 121 24.54 -21.52 -1.71
N GLU A 122 23.21 -21.54 -1.73
CA GLU A 122 22.38 -20.94 -2.77
C GLU A 122 21.45 -19.89 -2.13
N PRO A 123 21.94 -18.68 -1.87
CA PRO A 123 21.17 -17.64 -1.19
C PRO A 123 19.98 -17.17 -2.05
N PHE A 124 18.83 -16.96 -1.40
CA PHE A 124 17.64 -16.43 -2.07
C PHE A 124 16.94 -15.35 -1.25
N LEU A 125 16.18 -14.52 -1.94
CA LEU A 125 15.29 -13.50 -1.38
C LEU A 125 13.86 -14.01 -1.46
N ASN A 126 13.17 -14.02 -0.32
CA ASN A 126 11.75 -14.28 -0.25
C ASN A 126 11.00 -12.96 -0.06
N VAL A 127 10.05 -12.68 -0.93
CA VAL A 127 9.18 -11.50 -0.82
C VAL A 127 7.74 -11.98 -0.80
N ALA A 128 7.05 -11.74 0.29
CA ALA A 128 5.64 -12.05 0.45
C ALA A 128 4.84 -10.74 0.63
N ALA A 129 3.72 -10.63 -0.07
CA ALA A 129 2.78 -9.54 0.09
C ALA A 129 1.39 -10.09 0.40
N ALA A 130 0.77 -9.56 1.44
CA ALA A 130 -0.63 -9.80 1.78
C ALA A 130 -1.40 -8.49 1.69
N VAL A 131 -2.61 -8.52 1.12
CA VAL A 131 -3.47 -7.35 0.98
C VAL A 131 -4.82 -7.67 1.61
N SER A 132 -5.37 -6.73 2.36
CA SER A 132 -6.72 -6.84 2.93
C SER A 132 -7.79 -6.79 1.83
N GLY A 133 -9.03 -7.07 2.17
CA GLY A 133 -10.15 -6.68 1.33
C GLY A 133 -10.13 -5.16 1.09
N LEU A 134 -10.58 -4.74 -0.07
CA LEU A 134 -10.73 -3.33 -0.45
C LEU A 134 -12.16 -3.08 -0.87
N ASP A 135 -12.66 -1.90 -0.52
CA ASP A 135 -13.85 -1.35 -1.13
C ASP A 135 -13.43 -0.34 -2.19
N ILE A 136 -13.97 -0.49 -3.39
CA ILE A 136 -13.70 0.40 -4.52
C ILE A 136 -15.00 1.06 -4.91
N GLU A 137 -15.04 2.37 -4.78
CA GLU A 137 -16.18 3.18 -5.20
C GLU A 137 -15.78 4.00 -6.44
N LEU A 138 -16.62 3.95 -7.44
CA LEU A 138 -16.49 4.77 -8.63
C LEU A 138 -17.69 5.71 -8.69
N GLY A 139 -17.42 7.00 -8.87
CA GLY A 139 -18.46 7.97 -9.12
C GLY A 139 -19.02 7.82 -10.53
N LYS A 140 -18.90 8.85 -11.34
CA LYS A 140 -19.34 8.79 -12.74
C LYS A 140 -18.27 8.22 -13.65
N ILE A 141 -18.70 7.40 -14.61
CA ILE A 141 -17.90 6.99 -15.75
C ILE A 141 -18.45 7.70 -16.97
N GLU A 142 -17.61 8.48 -17.63
CA GLU A 142 -17.99 9.34 -18.75
C GLU A 142 -17.07 9.04 -19.95
N VAL A 143 -17.62 9.16 -21.16
CA VAL A 143 -16.83 9.30 -22.39
C VAL A 143 -16.75 10.79 -22.72
N ASN A 144 -15.55 11.25 -23.00
CA ASN A 144 -15.27 12.63 -23.31
C ASN A 144 -14.61 12.73 -24.69
N ASP A 145 -14.78 13.87 -25.35
CA ASP A 145 -13.87 14.27 -26.40
C ASP A 145 -12.49 14.54 -25.81
N ALA A 146 -11.46 14.34 -26.59
CA ALA A 146 -10.09 14.63 -26.20
C ALA A 146 -9.31 15.23 -27.36
N ALA A 147 -8.25 15.94 -27.05
CA ALA A 147 -7.34 16.53 -28.02
C ALA A 147 -5.88 16.37 -27.56
N GLY A 148 -4.96 16.46 -28.49
CA GLY A 148 -3.53 16.37 -28.22
C GLY A 148 -2.84 15.20 -28.94
N THR A 149 -1.65 14.89 -28.48
CA THR A 149 -0.80 13.81 -29.01
C THR A 149 -0.29 12.96 -27.84
N ALA A 150 0.27 11.80 -28.15
CA ALA A 150 0.83 10.89 -27.16
C ALA A 150 1.74 11.62 -26.17
N GLY A 151 1.44 11.50 -24.88
CA GLY A 151 2.14 12.19 -23.77
C GLY A 151 1.64 13.60 -23.43
N ALA A 152 0.70 14.17 -24.24
CA ALA A 152 0.14 15.51 -24.02
C ALA A 152 -1.35 15.59 -24.36
N TYR A 153 -2.12 14.58 -24.00
CA TYR A 153 -3.58 14.60 -24.20
C TYR A 153 -4.27 15.48 -23.16
N THR A 154 -5.36 16.13 -23.59
CA THR A 154 -6.25 16.90 -22.75
C THR A 154 -7.70 16.43 -22.98
N VAL A 155 -8.49 16.38 -21.91
CA VAL A 155 -9.92 16.06 -22.00
C VAL A 155 -10.68 17.33 -22.36
N GLY A 156 -11.57 17.22 -23.34
CA GLY A 156 -12.45 18.30 -23.74
C GLY A 156 -13.67 18.45 -22.81
N THR A 157 -14.58 19.32 -23.20
CA THR A 157 -15.77 19.67 -22.41
C THR A 157 -17.01 18.83 -22.75
N ALA A 158 -17.05 18.24 -23.95
CA ALA A 158 -18.15 17.36 -24.31
C ALA A 158 -18.03 16.03 -23.60
N SER A 159 -19.09 15.59 -22.94
CA SER A 159 -19.10 14.32 -22.21
C SER A 159 -20.45 13.63 -22.32
N ALA A 160 -20.43 12.30 -22.30
CA ALA A 160 -21.60 11.46 -22.16
C ALA A 160 -21.41 10.52 -20.98
N GLU A 161 -22.32 10.56 -20.01
CA GLU A 161 -22.30 9.65 -18.86
C GLU A 161 -22.68 8.23 -19.30
N ILE A 162 -21.86 7.25 -18.95
CA ILE A 162 -22.13 5.84 -19.20
C ILE A 162 -22.73 5.19 -17.96
N LEU A 163 -22.17 5.49 -16.79
CA LEU A 163 -22.52 4.86 -15.52
C LEU A 163 -22.27 5.82 -14.37
N SER A 164 -23.10 5.74 -13.33
CA SER A 164 -22.89 6.47 -12.08
C SER A 164 -23.07 5.58 -10.87
N GLY A 165 -22.25 5.79 -9.85
CA GLY A 165 -22.40 5.15 -8.53
C GLY A 165 -22.14 3.65 -8.51
N LEU A 166 -21.01 3.19 -9.04
CA LEU A 166 -20.57 1.79 -8.92
C LEU A 166 -19.75 1.60 -7.64
N SER A 167 -20.14 0.60 -6.85
CA SER A 167 -19.41 0.14 -5.66
C SER A 167 -19.12 -1.35 -5.79
N LEU A 168 -17.87 -1.76 -5.50
CA LEU A 168 -17.35 -3.13 -5.63
C LEU A 168 -16.71 -3.58 -4.31
#